data_2634f5a661c4a74e657bded23ae384a3
#
_entry.id   2634f5a661c4a74e657bded23ae384a3
#
_cell.length_a   1.000
_cell.length_b   1.000
_cell.length_c   1.000
_cell.angle_alpha   90.00
_cell.angle_beta   90.00
_cell.angle_gamma   90.00
#
_symmetry.space_group_name_H-M   'P 1'
#
loop_
_entity.id
_entity.type
_entity.pdbx_description
1 polymer ?
#
loop_
_entity_poly.entity_id
_entity_poly.type
_entity_poly.pdbx_seq_one_letter_code
_entity_poly.pdbx_strand_id
1 'polypeptide(L)'
;MQRPTPINQEIKLDEKRYIVSKTDPKGIITFANPYFCMICGYSELELLGQPHNIIRHPDMPRIAFKLMWDTIQQGKDFTAVVKNLAKDGRFYWVITEFTSKKDPVTGQITEYTAFRKAPPISAIETIEPIYRALLDAERNGGMQASQKALVDFLKSKGETYESWIAKVSGKSNPLTAMFFKAMKKLFS
;
A
#
# COMPACT_ATOMS: atom_id res chain seq x y z
N MET A 1 -13.59 -14.32 7.76
CA MET A 1 -12.56 -15.28 7.28
C MET A 1 -11.39 -15.27 8.25
N GLN A 2 -10.84 -16.44 8.60
CA GLN A 2 -9.66 -16.49 9.47
C GLN A 2 -8.42 -16.03 8.68
N ARG A 3 -7.60 -15.17 9.29
CA ARG A 3 -6.39 -14.67 8.65
C ARG A 3 -5.36 -15.80 8.56
N PRO A 4 -4.71 -16.02 7.39
CA PRO A 4 -3.69 -17.07 7.25
C PRO A 4 -2.49 -16.80 8.16
N THR A 5 -1.83 -17.88 8.61
CA THR A 5 -0.56 -17.77 9.34
C THR A 5 0.54 -17.40 8.34
N PRO A 6 1.29 -16.31 8.59
CA PRO A 6 2.39 -15.93 7.70
C PRO A 6 3.49 -16.99 7.68
N ILE A 7 4.02 -17.26 6.49
CA ILE A 7 5.22 -18.06 6.27
C ILE A 7 6.29 -17.20 5.59
N ASN A 8 7.55 -17.47 5.88
CA ASN A 8 8.67 -16.69 5.33
C ASN A 8 9.01 -17.12 3.89
N GLN A 9 8.03 -16.98 2.99
CA GLN A 9 8.20 -17.28 1.58
C GLN A 9 7.59 -16.16 0.74
N GLU A 10 8.41 -15.56 -0.12
CA GLU A 10 7.98 -14.46 -0.99
C GLU A 10 7.43 -14.95 -2.32
N ILE A 11 6.29 -14.39 -2.74
CA ILE A 11 5.78 -14.48 -4.10
C ILE A 11 6.41 -13.34 -4.90
N LYS A 12 7.26 -13.67 -5.86
CA LYS A 12 7.85 -12.68 -6.77
C LYS A 12 6.82 -12.23 -7.79
N LEU A 13 6.68 -10.92 -7.94
CA LEU A 13 5.78 -10.32 -8.92
C LEU A 13 6.46 -10.26 -10.30
N ASP A 14 5.67 -10.44 -11.35
CA ASP A 14 6.07 -10.11 -12.70
C ASP A 14 6.13 -8.58 -12.85
N GLU A 15 7.30 -8.04 -13.19
CA GLU A 15 7.54 -6.60 -13.34
C GLU A 15 6.71 -5.94 -14.45
N LYS A 16 6.20 -6.74 -15.41
CA LYS A 16 5.37 -6.28 -16.53
C LYS A 16 3.88 -6.31 -16.21
N ARG A 17 3.48 -6.85 -15.06
CA ARG A 17 2.08 -6.98 -14.65
C ARG A 17 1.75 -6.10 -13.45
N TYR A 18 0.50 -5.73 -13.35
CA TYR A 18 0.03 -4.76 -12.36
C TYR A 18 -1.14 -5.30 -11.58
N ILE A 19 -1.12 -5.06 -10.28
CA ILE A 19 -2.25 -5.33 -9.38
C ILE A 19 -3.07 -4.06 -9.28
N VAL A 20 -4.37 -4.16 -9.56
CA VAL A 20 -5.33 -3.07 -9.41
C VAL A 20 -6.49 -3.53 -8.54
N SER A 21 -6.84 -2.73 -7.56
CA SER A 21 -8.06 -2.93 -6.78
C SER A 21 -8.74 -1.58 -6.53
N LYS A 22 -10.08 -1.62 -6.37
CA LYS A 22 -10.87 -0.49 -5.95
C LYS A 22 -11.61 -0.82 -4.66
N THR A 23 -11.89 0.22 -3.89
CA THR A 23 -12.71 0.12 -2.68
C THR A 23 -13.72 1.25 -2.63
N ASP A 24 -14.79 1.04 -1.89
CA ASP A 24 -15.66 2.11 -1.46
C ASP A 24 -14.95 3.03 -0.43
N PRO A 25 -15.56 4.14 0.01
CA PRO A 25 -14.98 5.04 1.01
C PRO A 25 -14.71 4.39 2.38
N LYS A 26 -15.31 3.23 2.67
CA LYS A 26 -15.08 2.46 3.90
C LYS A 26 -13.94 1.45 3.78
N GLY A 27 -13.32 1.35 2.59
CA GLY A 27 -12.24 0.40 2.33
C GLY A 27 -12.72 -1.02 2.01
N ILE A 28 -13.99 -1.19 1.62
CA ILE A 28 -14.54 -2.47 1.17
C ILE A 28 -14.21 -2.64 -0.32
N ILE A 29 -13.67 -3.79 -0.69
CA ILE A 29 -13.24 -4.10 -2.06
C ILE A 29 -14.46 -4.16 -2.99
N THR A 30 -14.43 -3.36 -4.05
CA THR A 30 -15.45 -3.30 -5.10
C THR A 30 -14.94 -3.79 -6.46
N PHE A 31 -13.63 -3.89 -6.62
CA PHE A 31 -12.97 -4.38 -7.83
C PHE A 31 -11.61 -5.00 -7.51
N ALA A 32 -11.30 -6.11 -8.18
CA ALA A 32 -10.02 -6.80 -8.14
C ALA A 32 -9.67 -7.30 -9.54
N ASN A 33 -8.52 -6.89 -10.09
CA ASN A 33 -8.13 -7.40 -11.41
C ASN A 33 -7.62 -8.86 -11.32
N PRO A 34 -7.62 -9.62 -12.43
CA PRO A 34 -7.21 -11.03 -12.43
C PRO A 34 -5.80 -11.27 -11.87
N TYR A 35 -4.88 -10.33 -12.05
CA TYR A 35 -3.52 -10.46 -11.51
C TYR A 35 -3.49 -10.30 -9.99
N PHE A 36 -4.37 -9.45 -9.42
CA PHE A 36 -4.53 -9.37 -7.97
C PHE A 36 -5.00 -10.70 -7.39
N CYS A 37 -6.04 -11.30 -7.99
CA CYS A 37 -6.56 -12.60 -7.55
C CYS A 37 -5.47 -13.69 -7.64
N MET A 38 -4.72 -13.72 -8.74
CA MET A 38 -3.65 -14.69 -8.94
C MET A 38 -2.55 -14.58 -7.88
N ILE A 39 -2.11 -13.37 -7.54
CA ILE A 39 -1.01 -13.16 -6.60
C ILE A 39 -1.47 -13.37 -5.15
N CYS A 40 -2.64 -12.86 -4.77
CA CYS A 40 -3.11 -13.01 -3.39
C CYS A 40 -3.74 -14.38 -3.09
N GLY A 41 -4.04 -15.19 -4.12
CA GLY A 41 -4.61 -16.52 -3.97
C GLY A 41 -6.08 -16.56 -3.57
N TYR A 42 -6.76 -15.41 -3.51
CA TYR A 42 -8.20 -15.30 -3.33
C TYR A 42 -8.88 -15.17 -4.70
N SER A 43 -10.01 -15.83 -4.91
CA SER A 43 -10.87 -15.55 -6.06
C SER A 43 -11.49 -14.14 -5.96
N GLU A 44 -11.97 -13.61 -7.08
CA GLU A 44 -12.66 -12.33 -7.10
C GLU A 44 -13.88 -12.35 -6.16
N LEU A 45 -14.66 -13.41 -6.18
CA LEU A 45 -15.83 -13.59 -5.29
C LEU A 45 -15.48 -13.57 -3.80
N GLU A 46 -14.29 -14.08 -3.44
CA GLU A 46 -13.80 -14.02 -2.05
C GLU A 46 -13.31 -12.65 -1.65
N LEU A 47 -12.88 -11.81 -2.61
CA LEU A 47 -12.37 -10.46 -2.35
C LEU A 47 -13.48 -9.42 -2.31
N LEU A 48 -14.44 -9.48 -3.23
CA LEU A 48 -15.52 -8.51 -3.31
C LEU A 48 -16.36 -8.48 -2.02
N GLY A 49 -16.62 -7.27 -1.53
CA GLY A 49 -17.34 -7.08 -0.28
C GLY A 49 -16.50 -7.28 0.98
N GLN A 50 -15.22 -7.68 0.87
CA GLN A 50 -14.33 -7.79 2.04
C GLN A 50 -13.58 -6.48 2.30
N PRO A 51 -13.26 -6.19 3.57
CA PRO A 51 -12.33 -5.12 3.89
C PRO A 51 -10.95 -5.40 3.26
N HIS A 52 -10.32 -4.37 2.65
CA HIS A 52 -9.04 -4.54 1.95
C HIS A 52 -7.90 -5.03 2.87
N ASN A 53 -8.06 -4.92 4.18
CA ASN A 53 -7.10 -5.44 5.15
C ASN A 53 -7.04 -6.99 5.21
N ILE A 54 -7.87 -7.70 4.43
CA ILE A 54 -7.81 -9.16 4.27
C ILE A 54 -6.41 -9.63 3.83
N ILE A 55 -5.72 -8.81 3.02
CA ILE A 55 -4.34 -9.09 2.54
C ILE A 55 -3.26 -8.38 3.35
N ARG A 56 -3.57 -7.77 4.50
CA ARG A 56 -2.56 -7.06 5.27
C ARG A 56 -1.60 -8.01 5.97
N HIS A 57 -0.29 -7.86 5.71
CA HIS A 57 0.75 -8.59 6.44
C HIS A 57 0.90 -8.03 7.86
N PRO A 58 1.09 -8.87 8.90
CA PRO A 58 1.27 -8.40 10.29
C PRO A 58 2.55 -7.59 10.52
N ASP A 59 3.58 -7.75 9.67
CA ASP A 59 4.80 -6.93 9.72
C ASP A 59 4.59 -5.49 9.23
N MET A 60 3.40 -5.15 8.74
CA MET A 60 3.12 -3.77 8.35
C MET A 60 2.70 -2.92 9.54
N PRO A 61 3.46 -1.86 9.88
CA PRO A 61 3.14 -1.00 11.02
C PRO A 61 1.81 -0.26 10.77
N ARG A 62 1.02 -0.12 11.83
CA ARG A 62 -0.29 0.54 11.77
C ARG A 62 -0.18 2.00 11.36
N ILE A 63 0.92 2.67 11.76
CA ILE A 63 1.16 4.08 11.40
C ILE A 63 1.24 4.29 9.89
N ALA A 64 1.75 3.34 9.09
CA ALA A 64 1.78 3.44 7.64
C ALA A 64 0.37 3.53 7.05
N PHE A 65 -0.57 2.74 7.58
CA PHE A 65 -1.97 2.78 7.13
C PHE A 65 -2.71 4.00 7.68
N LYS A 66 -2.39 4.45 8.89
CA LYS A 66 -2.95 5.71 9.41
C LYS A 66 -2.57 6.88 8.50
N LEU A 67 -1.29 7.01 8.16
CA LEU A 67 -0.81 8.07 7.28
C LEU A 67 -1.47 8.00 5.90
N MET A 68 -1.62 6.77 5.36
CA MET A 68 -2.34 6.54 4.11
C MET A 68 -3.77 7.07 4.20
N TRP A 69 -4.54 6.64 5.21
CA TRP A 69 -5.93 7.05 5.36
C TRP A 69 -6.07 8.56 5.57
N ASP A 70 -5.26 9.15 6.45
CA ASP A 70 -5.25 10.59 6.71
C ASP A 70 -5.00 11.41 5.43
N THR A 71 -4.23 10.85 4.47
CA THR A 71 -3.90 11.51 3.20
C THR A 71 -4.99 11.33 2.14
N ILE A 72 -5.43 10.08 1.89
CA ILE A 72 -6.38 9.81 0.80
C ILE A 72 -7.79 10.32 1.12
N GLN A 73 -8.18 10.41 2.38
CA GLN A 73 -9.45 11.02 2.81
C GLN A 73 -9.50 12.53 2.55
N GLN A 74 -8.34 13.18 2.41
CA GLN A 74 -8.26 14.57 1.95
C GLN A 74 -8.34 14.70 0.41
N GLY A 75 -8.42 13.57 -0.30
CA GLY A 75 -8.41 13.54 -1.76
C GLY A 75 -7.02 13.71 -2.36
N LYS A 76 -5.96 13.51 -1.57
CA LYS A 76 -4.57 13.53 -2.03
C LYS A 76 -4.11 12.12 -2.35
N ASP A 77 -3.21 12.00 -3.32
CA ASP A 77 -2.57 10.72 -3.64
C ASP A 77 -1.57 10.33 -2.55
N PHE A 78 -1.43 9.02 -2.32
CA PHE A 78 -0.48 8.48 -1.37
C PHE A 78 0.33 7.34 -2.00
N THR A 79 1.63 7.32 -1.77
CA THR A 79 2.52 6.25 -2.24
C THR A 79 3.14 5.53 -1.05
N ALA A 80 3.20 4.20 -1.11
CA ALA A 80 3.88 3.39 -0.11
C ALA A 80 4.50 2.13 -0.73
N VAL A 81 5.54 1.61 -0.08
CA VAL A 81 6.00 0.23 -0.28
C VAL A 81 5.28 -0.63 0.76
N VAL A 82 4.57 -1.66 0.31
CA VAL A 82 3.67 -2.44 1.17
C VAL A 82 4.01 -3.92 1.09
N LYS A 83 4.10 -4.57 2.25
CA LYS A 83 4.15 -6.03 2.38
C LYS A 83 2.74 -6.55 2.55
N ASN A 84 2.30 -7.44 1.67
CA ASN A 84 0.98 -8.05 1.71
C ASN A 84 1.08 -9.55 2.02
N LEU A 85 -0.01 -10.12 2.51
CA LEU A 85 -0.15 -11.53 2.85
C LEU A 85 -1.10 -12.20 1.87
N ALA A 86 -0.68 -13.29 1.25
CA ALA A 86 -1.50 -14.12 0.40
C ALA A 86 -2.32 -15.14 1.24
N LYS A 87 -3.35 -15.73 0.63
CA LYS A 87 -4.26 -16.70 1.25
C LYS A 87 -3.56 -17.94 1.81
N ASP A 88 -2.46 -18.34 1.19
CA ASP A 88 -1.64 -19.50 1.60
C ASP A 88 -0.56 -19.17 2.64
N GLY A 89 -0.52 -17.92 3.13
CA GLY A 89 0.44 -17.46 4.13
C GLY A 89 1.74 -16.88 3.57
N ARG A 90 2.00 -17.02 2.26
CA ARG A 90 3.14 -16.35 1.61
C ARG A 90 2.95 -14.84 1.60
N PHE A 91 4.03 -14.11 1.39
CA PHE A 91 3.97 -12.66 1.30
C PHE A 91 4.46 -12.15 -0.06
N TYR A 92 4.10 -10.91 -0.38
CA TYR A 92 4.61 -10.21 -1.56
C TYR A 92 4.75 -8.72 -1.27
N TRP A 93 5.78 -8.12 -1.87
CA TRP A 93 6.03 -6.69 -1.79
C TRP A 93 5.52 -5.95 -3.01
N VAL A 94 4.96 -4.77 -2.79
CA VAL A 94 4.46 -3.87 -3.84
C VAL A 94 4.85 -2.43 -3.57
N ILE A 95 5.11 -1.66 -4.63
CA ILE A 95 4.91 -0.21 -4.58
C ILE A 95 3.46 0.03 -4.93
N THR A 96 2.77 0.77 -4.08
CA THR A 96 1.36 1.12 -4.25
C THR A 96 1.20 2.62 -4.37
N GLU A 97 0.46 3.07 -5.36
CA GLU A 97 -0.12 4.41 -5.42
C GLU A 97 -1.62 4.31 -5.16
N PHE A 98 -2.07 5.03 -4.15
CA PHE A 98 -3.48 5.16 -3.80
C PHE A 98 -4.00 6.49 -4.33
N THR A 99 -5.17 6.47 -4.97
CA THR A 99 -5.84 7.65 -5.51
C THR A 99 -7.30 7.64 -5.06
N SER A 100 -7.92 8.82 -5.03
CA SER A 100 -9.35 8.96 -4.71
C SER A 100 -10.11 9.50 -5.92
N LYS A 101 -11.33 9.00 -6.12
CA LYS A 101 -12.30 9.53 -7.06
C LYS A 101 -13.36 10.32 -6.29
N LYS A 102 -13.68 11.52 -6.78
CA LYS A 102 -14.71 12.39 -6.19
C LYS A 102 -15.91 12.46 -7.11
N ASP A 103 -17.08 12.51 -6.52
CA ASP A 103 -18.30 12.88 -7.21
C ASP A 103 -18.18 14.33 -7.70
N PRO A 104 -18.42 14.60 -9.00
CA PRO A 104 -18.20 15.93 -9.58
C PRO A 104 -19.21 16.98 -9.09
N VAL A 105 -20.35 16.56 -8.54
CA VAL A 105 -21.40 17.47 -8.06
C VAL A 105 -21.24 17.78 -6.57
N THR A 106 -21.02 16.73 -5.75
CA THR A 106 -20.98 16.86 -4.29
C THR A 106 -19.56 17.07 -3.76
N GLY A 107 -18.52 16.75 -4.55
CA GLY A 107 -17.12 16.76 -4.12
C GLY A 107 -16.76 15.64 -3.14
N GLN A 108 -17.72 14.78 -2.78
CA GLN A 108 -17.47 13.65 -1.86
C GLN A 108 -16.67 12.55 -2.54
N ILE A 109 -15.80 11.90 -1.77
CA ILE A 109 -15.04 10.74 -2.25
C ILE A 109 -15.99 9.56 -2.39
N THR A 110 -16.02 8.95 -3.57
CA THR A 110 -16.86 7.80 -3.90
C THR A 110 -16.09 6.50 -4.02
N GLU A 111 -14.78 6.56 -4.31
CA GLU A 111 -13.96 5.39 -4.56
C GLU A 111 -12.48 5.68 -4.24
N TYR A 112 -11.77 4.68 -3.76
CA TYR A 112 -10.31 4.65 -3.75
C TYR A 112 -9.82 3.59 -4.72
N THR A 113 -8.80 3.94 -5.51
CA THR A 113 -8.12 3.00 -6.40
C THR A 113 -6.67 2.83 -5.96
N ALA A 114 -6.18 1.60 -5.95
CA ALA A 114 -4.79 1.29 -5.66
C ALA A 114 -4.13 0.59 -6.85
N PHE A 115 -3.10 1.22 -7.39
CA PHE A 115 -2.25 0.70 -8.46
C PHE A 115 -0.95 0.18 -7.87
N ARG A 116 -0.57 -1.07 -8.17
CA ARG A 116 0.58 -1.72 -7.57
C ARG A 116 1.46 -2.39 -8.61
N LYS A 117 2.76 -2.34 -8.38
CA LYS A 117 3.77 -3.06 -9.16
C LYS A 117 4.87 -3.61 -8.25
N ALA A 118 5.73 -4.46 -8.84
CA ALA A 118 6.94 -4.94 -8.16
C ALA A 118 7.83 -3.76 -7.73
N PRO A 119 8.31 -3.74 -6.48
CA PRO A 119 9.30 -2.76 -6.02
C PRO A 119 10.70 -3.15 -6.48
N PRO A 120 11.63 -2.18 -6.66
CA PRO A 120 13.04 -2.50 -6.71
C PRO A 120 13.49 -3.14 -5.39
N ILE A 121 14.46 -4.05 -5.44
CA ILE A 121 15.01 -4.72 -4.26
C ILE A 121 15.53 -3.68 -3.25
N SER A 122 16.20 -2.63 -3.73
CA SER A 122 16.71 -1.54 -2.88
C SER A 122 15.62 -0.80 -2.09
N ALA A 123 14.40 -0.74 -2.62
CA ALA A 123 13.27 -0.16 -1.89
C ALA A 123 12.86 -1.04 -0.69
N ILE A 124 12.84 -2.35 -0.87
CA ILE A 124 12.55 -3.31 0.20
C ILE A 124 13.64 -3.24 1.28
N GLU A 125 14.91 -3.32 0.87
CA GLU A 125 16.07 -3.25 1.77
C GLU A 125 16.10 -1.97 2.60
N THR A 126 15.64 -0.86 2.01
CA THR A 126 15.57 0.43 2.71
C THR A 126 14.41 0.49 3.70
N ILE A 127 13.22 -0.02 3.31
CA ILE A 127 12.00 0.23 4.10
C ILE A 127 11.77 -0.83 5.18
N GLU A 128 12.18 -2.08 4.94
CA GLU A 128 11.90 -3.17 5.88
C GLU A 128 12.50 -2.94 7.28
N PRO A 129 13.75 -2.46 7.44
CA PRO A 129 14.29 -2.12 8.77
C PRO A 129 13.50 -1.01 9.46
N ILE A 130 13.02 -0.03 8.70
CA ILE A 130 12.24 1.09 9.23
C ILE A 130 10.87 0.59 9.71
N TYR A 131 10.18 -0.24 8.93
CA TYR A 131 8.92 -0.84 9.36
C TYR A 131 9.07 -1.70 10.60
N ARG A 132 10.17 -2.43 10.72
CA ARG A 132 10.48 -3.20 11.94
C ARG A 132 10.64 -2.29 13.16
N ALA A 133 11.40 -1.21 13.04
CA ALA A 133 11.55 -0.22 14.11
C ALA A 133 10.22 0.46 14.49
N LEU A 134 9.37 0.77 13.51
CA LEU A 134 8.04 1.33 13.76
C LEU A 134 7.11 0.33 14.46
N LEU A 135 7.17 -0.96 14.10
CA LEU A 135 6.42 -2.02 14.77
C LEU A 135 6.87 -2.19 16.23
N ASP A 136 8.18 -2.15 16.48
CA ASP A 136 8.73 -2.25 17.84
C ASP A 136 8.32 -1.04 18.68
N ALA A 137 8.32 0.15 18.11
CA ALA A 137 7.76 1.34 18.76
C ALA A 137 6.25 1.18 19.05
N GLU A 138 5.46 0.59 18.14
CA GLU A 138 4.04 0.31 18.37
C GLU A 138 3.81 -0.68 19.50
N ARG A 139 4.63 -1.72 19.61
CA ARG A 139 4.54 -2.73 20.70
C ARG A 139 4.84 -2.12 22.07
N ASN A 140 5.81 -1.20 22.14
CA ASN A 140 6.28 -0.63 23.40
C ASN A 140 5.50 0.62 23.84
N GLY A 141 4.94 1.41 22.94
CA GLY A 141 4.29 2.69 23.27
C GLY A 141 3.09 3.03 22.37
N GLY A 142 2.54 2.05 21.66
CA GLY A 142 1.36 2.22 20.83
C GLY A 142 1.57 3.09 19.60
N MET A 143 0.46 3.52 18.99
CA MET A 143 0.45 4.31 17.75
C MET A 143 1.22 5.63 17.88
N GLN A 144 1.16 6.28 19.05
CA GLN A 144 1.84 7.56 19.27
C GLN A 144 3.36 7.42 19.25
N ALA A 145 3.90 6.35 19.84
CA ALA A 145 5.33 6.07 19.80
C ALA A 145 5.82 5.80 18.38
N SER A 146 5.08 5.03 17.60
CA SER A 146 5.40 4.77 16.19
C SER A 146 5.31 6.04 15.34
N GLN A 147 4.29 6.89 15.57
CA GLN A 147 4.17 8.17 14.89
C GLN A 147 5.36 9.08 15.21
N LYS A 148 5.75 9.17 16.49
CA LYS A 148 6.93 9.94 16.90
C LYS A 148 8.20 9.40 16.23
N ALA A 149 8.40 8.08 16.24
CA ALA A 149 9.56 7.44 15.62
C ALA A 149 9.64 7.75 14.11
N LEU A 150 8.52 7.71 13.39
CA LEU A 150 8.47 8.08 11.97
C LEU A 150 8.83 9.56 11.74
N VAL A 151 8.27 10.46 12.56
CA VAL A 151 8.57 11.90 12.46
C VAL A 151 10.04 12.17 12.74
N ASP A 152 10.61 11.58 13.80
CA ASP A 152 12.02 11.76 14.16
C ASP A 152 12.94 11.20 13.07
N PHE A 153 12.60 10.05 12.49
CA PHE A 153 13.32 9.49 11.35
C PHE A 153 13.31 10.44 10.15
N LEU A 154 12.16 10.97 9.74
CA LEU A 154 12.06 11.89 8.60
C LEU A 154 12.80 13.20 8.86
N LYS A 155 12.72 13.74 10.08
CA LYS A 155 13.50 14.92 10.50
C LYS A 155 15.01 14.68 10.42
N SER A 156 15.49 13.50 10.85
CA SER A 156 16.91 13.13 10.76
C SER A 156 17.44 13.08 9.33
N LYS A 157 16.53 12.85 8.36
CA LYS A 157 16.84 12.88 6.92
C LYS A 157 16.66 14.26 6.28
N GLY A 158 16.04 15.20 6.99
CA GLY A 158 15.66 16.51 6.43
C GLY A 158 14.58 16.40 5.34
N GLU A 159 13.71 15.40 5.43
CA GLU A 159 12.75 15.07 4.38
C GLU A 159 11.30 15.02 4.90
N THR A 160 10.35 15.25 3.98
CA THR A 160 8.94 14.87 4.18
C THR A 160 8.75 13.40 3.80
N TYR A 161 7.62 12.80 4.23
CA TYR A 161 7.28 11.43 3.82
C TYR A 161 7.22 11.31 2.29
N GLU A 162 6.60 12.27 1.63
CA GLU A 162 6.41 12.27 0.17
C GLU A 162 7.75 12.32 -0.57
N SER A 163 8.68 13.19 -0.14
CA SER A 163 10.00 13.29 -0.77
C SER A 163 10.82 12.03 -0.54
N TRP A 164 10.79 11.50 0.67
CA TRP A 164 11.50 10.30 1.05
C TRP A 164 10.98 9.06 0.29
N ILE A 165 9.66 8.82 0.32
CA ILE A 165 9.07 7.66 -0.35
C ILE A 165 9.21 7.72 -1.87
N ALA A 166 9.20 8.91 -2.47
CA ALA A 166 9.45 9.08 -3.91
C ALA A 166 10.85 8.61 -4.31
N LYS A 167 11.86 8.88 -3.48
CA LYS A 167 13.23 8.38 -3.68
C LYS A 167 13.30 6.87 -3.49
N VAL A 168 12.80 6.36 -2.37
CA VAL A 168 12.83 4.94 -2.02
C VAL A 168 12.09 4.09 -3.06
N SER A 169 10.90 4.53 -3.47
CA SER A 169 10.07 3.79 -4.43
C SER A 169 10.56 3.88 -5.88
N GLY A 170 11.58 4.69 -6.15
CA GLY A 170 12.00 4.98 -7.52
C GLY A 170 10.95 5.78 -8.32
N LYS A 171 9.97 6.41 -7.67
CA LYS A 171 8.92 7.23 -8.31
C LYS A 171 9.50 8.49 -8.95
N SER A 172 10.66 8.94 -8.50
CA SER A 172 11.46 9.98 -9.13
C SER A 172 12.02 9.54 -10.50
N ASN A 173 12.05 8.23 -10.80
CA ASN A 173 12.36 7.73 -12.13
C ASN A 173 11.22 8.06 -13.11
N PRO A 174 11.48 8.70 -14.27
CA PRO A 174 10.46 9.09 -15.23
C PRO A 174 9.56 7.93 -15.70
N LEU A 175 10.11 6.72 -15.87
CA LEU A 175 9.35 5.55 -16.29
C LEU A 175 8.32 5.12 -15.23
N THR A 176 8.68 5.15 -13.95
CA THR A 176 7.77 4.84 -12.85
C THR A 176 6.66 5.89 -12.73
N ALA A 177 7.02 7.17 -12.85
CA ALA A 177 6.05 8.27 -12.83
C ALA A 177 5.07 8.19 -14.02
N MET A 178 5.58 7.89 -15.23
CA MET A 178 4.76 7.68 -16.42
C MET A 178 3.79 6.50 -16.26
N PHE A 179 4.26 5.41 -15.66
CA PHE A 179 3.40 4.26 -15.39
C PHE A 179 2.18 4.66 -14.53
N PHE A 180 2.40 5.23 -13.35
CA PHE A 180 1.29 5.62 -12.48
C PHE A 180 0.37 6.66 -13.14
N LYS A 181 0.90 7.59 -13.92
CA LYS A 181 0.12 8.55 -14.70
C LYS A 181 -0.77 7.86 -15.75
N ALA A 182 -0.23 6.87 -16.47
CA ALA A 182 -0.99 6.11 -17.45
C ALA A 182 -2.10 5.28 -16.80
N MET A 183 -1.80 4.61 -15.68
CA MET A 183 -2.79 3.83 -14.93
C MET A 183 -3.93 4.70 -14.41
N LYS A 184 -3.65 5.88 -13.87
CA LYS A 184 -4.69 6.83 -13.47
C LYS A 184 -5.62 7.17 -14.64
N LYS A 185 -5.06 7.49 -15.81
CA LYS A 185 -5.86 7.82 -17.00
C LYS A 185 -6.72 6.66 -17.51
N LEU A 186 -6.27 5.41 -17.31
CA LEU A 186 -6.99 4.22 -17.76
C LEU A 186 -8.18 3.87 -16.85
N PHE A 187 -8.11 4.21 -15.56
CA PHE A 187 -9.09 3.81 -14.54
C PHE A 187 -9.86 5.01 -13.92
N SER A 188 -9.58 6.26 -14.37
CA SER A 188 -10.39 7.44 -14.03
C SER A 188 -11.65 7.48 -14.88
#